data_66022e1155848a366f80b7c743335314
#
_entry.id   66022e1155848a366f80b7c743335314
#
_cell.length_a   1.000
_cell.length_b   1.000
_cell.length_c   1.000
_cell.angle_alpha   90.00
_cell.angle_beta   90.00
_cell.angle_gamma   90.00
#
_symmetry.space_group_name_H-M   'P 1'
#
loop_
_entity.id
_entity.type
_entity.pdbx_description
1 polymer ?
#
loop_
_entity_poly.entity_id
_entity_poly.type
_entity_poly.pdbx_seq_one_letter_code
_entity_poly.pdbx_strand_id
1 'polypeptide(L)'
;MTASARWLKTAAKDLDFHNRGGLKDLSTGKYYIIKAVPSTHHTMGGLKINTKAEVLDKNGKPIPGLFAAGEVTGTTHGTNRLGGNAYTDIMVFGRIAGDGAAAEAKAR
;
A
#
# COMPACT_ATOMS: atom_id res chain seq x y z
N MET A 1 5.81 -36.50 -13.55
CA MET A 1 6.17 -35.08 -13.48
C MET A 1 4.95 -34.30 -13.96
N THR A 2 4.39 -33.45 -13.12
CA THR A 2 3.28 -32.58 -13.53
C THR A 2 3.78 -31.53 -14.52
N ALA A 3 2.92 -31.09 -15.44
CA ALA A 3 3.27 -30.04 -16.44
C ALA A 3 3.94 -28.81 -15.80
N SER A 4 3.44 -28.38 -14.63
CA SER A 4 4.01 -27.27 -13.84
C SER A 4 5.47 -27.45 -13.43
N ALA A 5 5.92 -28.65 -13.11
CA ALA A 5 7.32 -28.89 -12.71
C ALA A 5 8.28 -28.87 -13.93
N ARG A 6 7.76 -29.06 -15.14
CA ARG A 6 8.57 -29.13 -16.36
C ARG A 6 9.02 -27.76 -16.83
N TRP A 7 8.14 -26.78 -16.86
CA TRP A 7 8.50 -25.44 -17.32
C TRP A 7 9.24 -24.60 -16.27
N LEU A 8 9.04 -24.85 -14.96
CA LEU A 8 9.87 -24.27 -13.91
C LEU A 8 11.36 -24.60 -14.06
N LYS A 9 11.69 -25.79 -14.60
CA LYS A 9 13.08 -26.19 -14.86
C LYS A 9 13.69 -25.63 -16.15
N THR A 10 12.88 -25.30 -17.14
CA THR A 10 13.41 -25.10 -18.51
C THR A 10 13.50 -23.65 -18.93
N ALA A 11 12.76 -22.71 -18.38
CA ALA A 11 12.62 -21.42 -19.04
C ALA A 11 12.72 -20.18 -18.15
N ALA A 12 12.71 -20.29 -16.84
CA ALA A 12 12.49 -19.12 -15.97
C ALA A 12 11.31 -18.23 -16.46
N LYS A 13 10.42 -18.81 -17.30
CA LYS A 13 9.29 -18.17 -17.95
C LYS A 13 8.14 -19.14 -18.01
N ASP A 14 6.96 -18.68 -17.62
CA ASP A 14 5.72 -19.45 -17.72
C ASP A 14 5.23 -19.43 -19.18
N LEU A 15 5.36 -20.54 -19.87
CA LEU A 15 4.95 -20.68 -21.27
C LEU A 15 3.46 -21.00 -21.41
N ASP A 16 2.84 -21.59 -20.40
CA ASP A 16 1.45 -22.04 -20.47
C ASP A 16 0.46 -20.93 -20.11
N PHE A 17 0.80 -20.13 -19.09
CA PHE A 17 -0.07 -19.07 -18.58
C PHE A 17 0.46 -17.66 -18.86
N HIS A 18 1.57 -17.53 -19.55
CA HIS A 18 2.23 -16.27 -19.90
C HIS A 18 2.45 -15.33 -18.69
N ASN A 19 2.68 -15.93 -17.54
CA ASN A 19 2.88 -15.19 -16.29
C ASN A 19 4.22 -14.44 -16.31
N ARG A 20 4.43 -13.58 -15.32
CA ARG A 20 5.66 -12.79 -15.20
C ARG A 20 6.91 -13.68 -15.11
N GLY A 21 8.02 -13.19 -15.63
CA GLY A 21 9.32 -13.84 -15.53
C GLY A 21 9.88 -13.85 -14.10
N GLY A 22 11.05 -14.49 -13.95
CA GLY A 22 11.75 -14.60 -12.65
C GLY A 22 11.21 -15.72 -11.75
N LEU A 23 10.60 -16.74 -12.35
CA LEU A 23 10.13 -17.93 -11.64
C LEU A 23 11.32 -18.70 -11.05
N LYS A 24 11.17 -19.19 -9.83
CA LYS A 24 12.16 -20.04 -9.16
C LYS A 24 11.77 -21.50 -9.30
N ASP A 25 12.78 -22.38 -9.40
CA ASP A 25 12.55 -23.83 -9.35
C ASP A 25 12.05 -24.22 -7.95
N LEU A 26 10.84 -24.73 -7.91
CA LEU A 26 10.18 -25.22 -6.70
C LEU A 26 10.16 -26.75 -6.62
N SER A 27 11.03 -27.47 -7.38
CA SER A 27 11.03 -28.93 -7.41
C SER A 27 11.69 -29.58 -6.19
N THR A 28 12.46 -28.80 -5.42
CA THR A 28 13.21 -29.30 -4.26
C THR A 28 12.99 -28.40 -3.04
N GLY A 29 12.95 -28.98 -1.86
CA GLY A 29 12.81 -28.25 -0.61
C GLY A 29 11.63 -28.72 0.24
N LYS A 30 11.47 -28.05 1.39
CA LYS A 30 10.31 -28.19 2.26
C LYS A 30 9.37 -27.01 2.02
N TYR A 31 8.08 -27.28 1.93
CA TYR A 31 7.07 -26.27 1.66
C TYR A 31 6.07 -26.18 2.80
N TYR A 32 5.58 -24.98 3.05
CA TYR A 32 4.45 -24.72 3.92
C TYR A 32 3.23 -24.41 3.05
N ILE A 33 2.13 -25.09 3.32
CA ILE A 33 0.86 -24.85 2.62
C ILE A 33 -0.02 -24.03 3.54
N ILE A 34 -0.44 -22.86 3.05
CA ILE A 34 -1.32 -21.95 3.77
C ILE A 34 -2.57 -21.73 2.92
N LYS A 35 -3.75 -21.90 3.51
CA LYS A 35 -5.00 -21.54 2.86
C LYS A 35 -5.08 -20.02 2.73
N ALA A 36 -5.14 -19.53 1.52
CA ALA A 36 -5.33 -18.10 1.23
C ALA A 36 -6.69 -17.86 0.62
N VAL A 37 -7.31 -16.74 0.96
CA VAL A 37 -8.58 -16.28 0.42
C VAL A 37 -8.43 -14.83 -0.05
N PRO A 38 -9.17 -14.38 -1.07
CA PRO A 38 -9.21 -12.99 -1.45
C PRO A 38 -9.70 -12.12 -0.28
N SER A 39 -9.01 -11.01 -0.04
CA SER A 39 -9.34 -10.08 1.04
C SER A 39 -8.93 -8.67 0.64
N THR A 40 -9.59 -7.66 1.19
CA THR A 40 -9.18 -6.28 1.05
C THR A 40 -7.95 -6.04 1.94
N HIS A 41 -6.86 -5.60 1.32
CA HIS A 41 -5.62 -5.34 2.03
C HIS A 41 -5.44 -3.86 2.37
N HIS A 42 -5.85 -2.96 1.48
CA HIS A 42 -5.66 -1.53 1.60
C HIS A 42 -6.74 -0.78 0.81
N THR A 43 -7.32 0.23 1.40
CA THR A 43 -8.28 1.10 0.73
C THR A 43 -7.53 2.12 -0.14
N MET A 44 -7.86 2.16 -1.44
CA MET A 44 -7.32 3.15 -2.37
C MET A 44 -8.34 4.28 -2.54
N GLY A 45 -8.13 5.36 -1.86
CA GLY A 45 -9.04 6.50 -1.80
C GLY A 45 -9.32 6.92 -0.37
N GLY A 46 -9.93 8.07 -0.17
CA GLY A 46 -10.20 8.62 1.16
C GLY A 46 -10.13 10.13 1.21
N LEU A 47 -9.80 10.67 2.36
CA LEU A 47 -9.70 12.10 2.58
C LEU A 47 -8.57 12.70 1.75
N LYS A 48 -8.85 13.83 1.11
CA LYS A 48 -7.82 14.61 0.43
C LYS A 48 -7.07 15.47 1.44
N ILE A 49 -5.75 15.38 1.46
CA ILE A 49 -4.90 16.18 2.34
C ILE A 49 -3.88 16.99 1.54
N ASN A 50 -3.35 18.04 2.16
CA ASN A 50 -2.20 18.80 1.66
C ASN A 50 -0.89 18.30 2.30
N THR A 51 0.22 18.95 1.98
CA THR A 51 1.56 18.62 2.50
C THR A 51 1.73 18.85 4.01
N LYS A 52 0.79 19.54 4.64
CA LYS A 52 0.72 19.74 6.11
C LYS A 52 -0.22 18.75 6.79
N ALA A 53 -0.71 17.74 6.05
CA ALA A 53 -1.69 16.75 6.50
C ALA A 53 -3.05 17.37 6.92
N GLU A 54 -3.35 18.60 6.52
CA GLU A 54 -4.65 19.23 6.71
C GLU A 54 -5.65 18.63 5.72
N VAL A 55 -6.83 18.26 6.18
CA VAL A 55 -7.91 17.74 5.33
C VAL A 55 -8.50 18.88 4.51
N LEU A 56 -8.68 18.63 3.23
CA LEU A 56 -9.25 19.60 2.29
C LEU A 56 -10.74 19.38 2.07
N ASP A 57 -11.50 20.46 2.01
CA ASP A 57 -12.89 20.45 1.61
C ASP A 57 -13.06 20.19 0.09
N LYS A 58 -14.31 20.14 -0.38
CA LYS A 58 -14.63 19.97 -1.81
C LYS A 58 -14.11 21.08 -2.73
N ASN A 59 -13.76 22.24 -2.17
CA ASN A 59 -13.21 23.37 -2.90
C ASN A 59 -11.67 23.42 -2.83
N GLY A 60 -11.04 22.44 -2.18
CA GLY A 60 -9.59 22.34 -2.00
C GLY A 60 -9.06 23.26 -0.89
N LYS A 61 -9.91 23.77 0.00
CA LYS A 61 -9.49 24.58 1.15
C LYS A 61 -9.32 23.70 2.39
N PRO A 62 -8.28 23.97 3.22
CA PRO A 62 -8.11 23.27 4.49
C PRO A 62 -9.32 23.47 5.40
N ILE A 63 -9.76 22.39 6.04
CA ILE A 63 -10.78 22.41 7.09
C ILE A 63 -10.06 22.70 8.41
N PRO A 64 -10.32 23.83 9.10
CA PRO A 64 -9.62 24.19 10.32
C PRO A 64 -9.75 23.14 11.42
N GLY A 65 -8.65 22.75 12.02
CA GLY A 65 -8.59 21.77 13.10
C GLY A 65 -8.73 20.31 12.68
N LEU A 66 -8.79 20.02 11.38
CA LEU A 66 -8.94 18.65 10.89
C LEU A 66 -7.68 18.19 10.14
N PHE A 67 -7.01 17.20 10.72
CA PHE A 67 -5.82 16.56 10.15
C PHE A 67 -6.07 15.08 9.92
N ALA A 68 -5.42 14.51 8.92
CA ALA A 68 -5.50 13.07 8.64
C ALA A 68 -4.17 12.53 8.09
N ALA A 69 -3.89 11.25 8.41
CA ALA A 69 -2.71 10.55 7.92
C ALA A 69 -2.99 9.05 7.78
N GLY A 70 -2.20 8.36 6.96
CA GLY A 70 -2.28 6.93 6.73
C GLY A 70 -3.39 6.52 5.78
N GLU A 71 -3.87 5.28 5.89
CA GLU A 71 -4.80 4.68 4.95
C GLU A 71 -6.10 5.47 4.72
N VAL A 72 -6.56 6.23 5.70
CA VAL A 72 -7.75 7.09 5.57
C VAL A 72 -7.57 8.19 4.53
N THR A 73 -6.33 8.50 4.13
CA THR A 73 -6.03 9.50 3.11
C THR A 73 -5.97 8.89 1.73
N GLY A 74 -6.58 9.54 0.73
CA GLY A 74 -6.66 9.03 -0.64
C GLY A 74 -5.63 9.60 -1.61
N THR A 75 -4.67 10.39 -1.17
CA THR A 75 -3.82 11.19 -2.06
C THR A 75 -2.38 10.69 -2.18
N THR A 76 -1.89 9.89 -1.24
CA THR A 76 -0.46 9.54 -1.15
C THR A 76 -0.06 8.45 -2.14
N HIS A 77 -0.88 7.44 -2.34
CA HIS A 77 -0.48 6.21 -3.06
C HIS A 77 -1.10 6.06 -4.46
N GLY A 78 -1.90 7.01 -4.92
CA GLY A 78 -2.58 6.93 -6.21
C GLY A 78 -3.55 5.74 -6.28
N THR A 79 -3.42 4.92 -7.33
CA THR A 79 -4.31 3.78 -7.58
C THR A 79 -3.83 2.46 -7.03
N ASN A 80 -2.56 2.38 -6.60
CA ASN A 80 -2.00 1.16 -6.03
C ASN A 80 -0.78 1.47 -5.16
N ARG A 81 -0.81 1.00 -3.92
CA ARG A 81 0.28 1.18 -2.96
C ARG A 81 1.31 0.04 -3.09
N LEU A 82 2.58 0.38 -3.26
CA LEU A 82 3.69 -0.58 -3.17
C LEU A 82 3.83 -1.12 -1.74
N GLY A 83 4.14 -2.41 -1.65
CA GLY A 83 4.34 -3.09 -0.36
C GLY A 83 5.38 -2.38 0.51
N GLY A 84 5.11 -2.25 1.80
CA GLY A 84 5.96 -1.56 2.77
C GLY A 84 5.70 -0.06 2.90
N ASN A 85 5.24 0.63 1.85
CA ASN A 85 5.08 2.08 1.86
C ASN A 85 4.04 2.61 2.84
N ALA A 86 3.13 1.75 3.35
CA ALA A 86 2.21 2.15 4.41
C ALA A 86 2.94 2.63 5.67
N TYR A 87 4.03 1.94 6.04
CA TYR A 87 4.80 2.34 7.22
C TYR A 87 5.45 3.71 7.04
N THR A 88 6.04 3.97 5.88
CA THR A 88 6.61 5.29 5.58
C THR A 88 5.55 6.38 5.62
N ASP A 89 4.40 6.14 5.00
CA ASP A 89 3.27 7.07 4.97
C ASP A 89 2.78 7.42 6.39
N ILE A 90 2.44 6.42 7.21
CA ILE A 90 1.92 6.66 8.55
C ILE A 90 2.94 7.31 9.48
N MET A 91 4.23 7.01 9.33
CA MET A 91 5.30 7.62 10.14
C MET A 91 5.53 9.08 9.77
N VAL A 92 5.57 9.40 8.48
CA VAL A 92 5.83 10.75 7.99
C VAL A 92 4.60 11.64 8.20
N PHE A 93 3.47 11.28 7.60
CA PHE A 93 2.27 12.12 7.68
C PHE A 93 1.61 12.09 9.06
N GLY A 94 1.72 10.97 9.80
CA GLY A 94 1.25 10.92 11.19
C GLY A 94 1.97 11.92 12.09
N ARG A 95 3.30 12.06 11.92
CA ARG A 95 4.08 13.08 12.64
C ARG A 95 3.67 14.49 12.23
N ILE A 96 3.58 14.76 10.92
CA ILE A 96 3.18 16.08 10.40
C ILE A 96 1.78 16.46 10.92
N ALA A 97 0.82 15.54 10.89
CA ALA A 97 -0.54 15.75 11.38
C ALA A 97 -0.55 16.03 12.88
N GLY A 98 0.22 15.28 13.67
CA GLY A 98 0.33 15.46 15.11
C GLY A 98 0.94 16.81 15.49
N ASP A 99 2.05 17.19 14.85
CA ASP A 99 2.71 18.47 15.08
C ASP A 99 1.78 19.66 14.69
N GLY A 100 1.07 19.53 13.54
CA GLY A 100 0.10 20.53 13.09
C GLY A 100 -1.07 20.70 14.03
N ALA A 101 -1.67 19.59 14.46
CA ALA A 101 -2.78 19.62 15.43
C ALA A 101 -2.38 20.22 16.77
N ALA A 102 -1.18 19.87 17.27
CA ALA A 102 -0.66 20.42 18.52
C ALA A 102 -0.38 21.93 18.41
N ALA A 103 0.15 22.38 17.28
CA ALA A 103 0.40 23.81 17.05
C ALA A 103 -0.90 24.60 16.98
N GLU A 104 -1.92 24.10 16.29
CA GLU A 104 -3.22 24.75 16.20
C GLU A 104 -3.94 24.78 17.55
N ALA A 105 -3.89 23.71 18.34
CA ALA A 105 -4.49 23.67 19.67
C ALA A 105 -3.87 24.68 20.63
N LYS A 106 -2.57 24.97 20.50
CA LYS A 106 -1.88 25.99 21.32
C LYS A 106 -2.20 27.43 20.89
N ALA A 107 -2.64 27.62 19.65
CA ALA A 107 -2.95 28.94 19.11
C ALA A 107 -4.40 29.39 19.39
N ARG A 108 -5.23 28.48 19.90
CA ARG A 108 -6.62 28.75 20.34
C ARG A 108 -6.65 29.17 21.80
#